data_27600732e72067f0099a04f81d828337
#
_entry.id   27600732e72067f0099a04f81d828337
#
_cell.length_a   1.000
_cell.length_b   1.000
_cell.length_c   1.000
_cell.angle_alpha   90.00
_cell.angle_beta   90.00
_cell.angle_gamma   90.00
#
_symmetry.space_group_name_H-M   'P 1'
#
loop_
_entity.id
_entity.type
_entity.pdbx_description
1 polymer ?
#
loop_
_entity_poly.entity_id
_entity_poly.type
_entity_poly.pdbx_seq_one_letter_code
_entity_poly.pdbx_strand_id
1 'polypeptide(L)'
;MKNWKFICTIVMVAAVLCGCERGHVDTDPRVAFVGDYSYVTTGEIELYLGDVSAGKMPLDNEGEFTFVLGKASNEILMIDENDTTVAVVSNNTIYLEPMTQIESMGGVDMEVIYDYGEATLINNQLDWQVEVSIKATYKGAVLSGSGPIEIVATKKTSSPV
;
A
#
# COMPACT_ATOMS: atom_id res chain seq x y z
N MET A 1 -69.04 -14.25 -5.97
CA MET A 1 -68.00 -13.80 -5.03
C MET A 1 -66.95 -14.90 -4.71
N LYS A 2 -66.48 -15.65 -5.69
CA LYS A 2 -65.57 -16.80 -5.48
C LYS A 2 -64.17 -16.62 -6.06
N ASN A 3 -63.92 -15.56 -6.84
CA ASN A 3 -62.65 -15.40 -7.57
C ASN A 3 -61.66 -14.36 -7.00
N TRP A 4 -62.07 -13.62 -5.94
CA TRP A 4 -61.23 -12.60 -5.35
C TRP A 4 -60.10 -13.18 -4.49
N LYS A 5 -60.32 -14.29 -3.84
CA LYS A 5 -59.28 -14.94 -2.99
C LYS A 5 -58.13 -15.53 -3.81
N PHE A 6 -58.38 -15.95 -5.03
CA PHE A 6 -57.37 -16.50 -5.93
C PHE A 6 -56.43 -15.41 -6.50
N ILE A 7 -56.97 -14.22 -6.78
CA ILE A 7 -56.21 -13.10 -7.34
C ILE A 7 -55.23 -12.55 -6.29
N CYS A 8 -55.64 -12.43 -5.02
CA CYS A 8 -54.71 -11.99 -3.97
C CYS A 8 -53.56 -12.96 -3.73
N THR A 9 -53.79 -14.27 -3.87
CA THR A 9 -52.73 -15.28 -3.67
C THR A 9 -51.69 -15.26 -4.81
N ILE A 10 -52.12 -15.03 -6.05
CA ILE A 10 -51.20 -14.94 -7.21
C ILE A 10 -50.37 -13.67 -7.15
N VAL A 11 -50.93 -12.53 -6.71
CA VAL A 11 -50.19 -11.28 -6.56
C VAL A 11 -49.14 -11.38 -5.44
N MET A 12 -49.44 -12.10 -4.34
CA MET A 12 -48.45 -12.31 -3.29
C MET A 12 -47.30 -13.22 -3.67
N VAL A 13 -47.57 -14.24 -4.48
CA VAL A 13 -46.49 -15.14 -4.99
C VAL A 13 -45.61 -14.42 -6.02
N ALA A 14 -46.16 -13.52 -6.86
CA ALA A 14 -45.39 -12.74 -7.80
C ALA A 14 -44.48 -11.69 -7.12
N ALA A 15 -44.91 -11.14 -5.96
CA ALA A 15 -44.09 -10.19 -5.21
C ALA A 15 -42.89 -10.83 -4.50
N VAL A 16 -42.92 -12.12 -4.21
CA VAL A 16 -41.80 -12.86 -3.60
C VAL A 16 -40.77 -13.27 -4.63
N LEU A 17 -41.12 -13.38 -5.93
CA LEU A 17 -40.19 -13.72 -7.00
C LEU A 17 -39.50 -12.51 -7.62
N CYS A 18 -39.91 -11.28 -7.28
CA CYS A 18 -39.20 -10.05 -7.63
C CYS A 18 -38.25 -9.56 -6.53
N GLY A 19 -37.85 -10.42 -5.62
CA GLY A 19 -36.63 -10.25 -4.84
C GLY A 19 -35.46 -10.28 -5.83
N CYS A 20 -35.17 -9.14 -6.46
CA CYS A 20 -33.88 -8.94 -7.08
C CYS A 20 -32.84 -9.24 -5.99
N GLU A 21 -32.25 -10.43 -6.02
CA GLU A 21 -30.85 -10.54 -5.66
C GLU A 21 -30.15 -9.48 -6.49
N ARG A 22 -29.98 -8.30 -5.92
CA ARG A 22 -28.83 -7.48 -6.28
C ARG A 22 -27.67 -8.37 -5.95
N GLY A 23 -27.17 -9.09 -6.97
CA GLY A 23 -25.93 -9.80 -6.86
C GLY A 23 -24.98 -8.79 -6.26
N HIS A 24 -24.56 -9.03 -5.02
CA HIS A 24 -23.34 -8.47 -4.51
C HIS A 24 -22.29 -9.01 -5.48
N VAL A 25 -21.93 -8.18 -6.44
CA VAL A 25 -20.69 -8.39 -7.16
C VAL A 25 -19.67 -8.14 -6.04
N ASP A 26 -19.21 -9.21 -5.41
CA ASP A 26 -18.04 -9.16 -4.54
C ASP A 26 -16.89 -8.72 -5.45
N THR A 27 -16.76 -7.41 -5.59
CA THR A 27 -15.65 -6.83 -6.32
C THR A 27 -14.43 -7.11 -5.46
N ASP A 28 -13.53 -7.93 -5.97
CA ASP A 28 -12.25 -8.23 -5.31
C ASP A 28 -11.63 -6.90 -4.83
N PRO A 29 -11.45 -6.70 -3.50
CA PRO A 29 -10.99 -5.43 -2.96
C PRO A 29 -9.62 -5.03 -3.48
N ARG A 30 -8.82 -6.00 -3.93
CA ARG A 30 -7.49 -5.77 -4.50
C ARG A 30 -7.52 -4.98 -5.80
N VAL A 31 -8.61 -5.10 -6.58
CA VAL A 31 -8.76 -4.41 -7.87
C VAL A 31 -8.72 -2.89 -7.71
N ALA A 32 -9.15 -2.37 -6.57
CA ALA A 32 -9.08 -0.94 -6.28
C ALA A 32 -7.61 -0.42 -6.27
N PHE A 33 -6.68 -1.27 -5.85
CA PHE A 33 -5.26 -0.93 -5.75
C PHE A 33 -4.50 -1.13 -7.08
N VAL A 34 -4.92 -2.05 -7.94
CA VAL A 34 -4.19 -2.40 -9.18
C VAL A 34 -4.03 -1.18 -10.08
N GLY A 35 -2.80 -0.96 -10.55
CA GLY A 35 -2.43 0.10 -11.48
C GLY A 35 -1.08 0.73 -11.18
N ASP A 36 -0.74 1.74 -11.96
CA ASP A 36 0.51 2.48 -11.85
C ASP A 36 0.38 3.64 -10.87
N TYR A 37 1.43 3.87 -10.10
CA TYR A 37 1.52 4.94 -9.10
C TYR A 37 2.79 5.75 -9.30
N SER A 38 2.71 7.04 -9.05
CA SER A 38 3.85 7.90 -8.76
C SER A 38 3.89 8.18 -7.27
N TYR A 39 5.05 8.21 -6.66
CA TYR A 39 5.20 8.52 -5.25
C TYR A 39 6.21 9.63 -5.00
N VAL A 40 6.01 10.32 -3.88
CA VAL A 40 6.96 11.26 -3.30
C VAL A 40 7.20 10.85 -1.86
N THR A 41 8.46 10.79 -1.48
CA THR A 41 8.90 10.57 -0.09
C THR A 41 9.41 11.88 0.48
N THR A 42 9.04 12.18 1.70
CA THR A 42 9.52 13.36 2.46
C THR A 42 9.82 12.97 3.90
N GLY A 43 10.90 13.48 4.45
CA GLY A 43 11.25 13.27 5.84
C GLY A 43 12.73 13.46 6.15
N GLU A 44 13.07 13.31 7.41
CA GLU A 44 14.45 13.43 7.89
C GLU A 44 14.75 12.31 8.89
N ILE A 45 15.95 11.75 8.80
CA ILE A 45 16.49 10.86 9.82
C ILE A 45 17.63 11.52 10.58
N GLU A 46 17.66 11.34 11.87
CA GLU A 46 18.78 11.78 12.72
C GLU A 46 19.87 10.71 12.73
N LEU A 47 21.09 11.11 12.41
CA LEU A 47 22.25 10.23 12.31
C LEU A 47 23.14 10.35 13.55
N TYR A 48 23.72 9.23 13.97
CA TYR A 48 24.62 9.12 15.10
C TYR A 48 25.88 8.35 14.72
N LEU A 49 27.03 8.82 15.16
CA LEU A 49 28.30 8.09 15.11
C LEU A 49 28.63 7.64 16.55
N GLY A 50 28.34 6.38 16.85
CA GLY A 50 28.25 5.94 18.24
C GLY A 50 27.16 6.70 18.98
N ASP A 51 27.52 7.38 20.09
CA ASP A 51 26.58 8.19 20.90
C ASP A 51 26.56 9.69 20.54
N VAL A 52 27.27 10.08 19.47
CA VAL A 52 27.38 11.49 19.07
C VAL A 52 26.49 11.75 17.85
N SER A 53 25.62 12.76 17.95
CA SER A 53 24.80 13.19 16.81
C SER A 53 25.72 13.64 15.65
N ALA A 54 25.50 13.04 14.48
CA ALA A 54 26.19 13.36 13.22
C ALA A 54 25.38 14.30 12.33
N GLY A 55 24.19 14.70 12.80
CA GLY A 55 23.29 15.60 12.08
C GLY A 55 22.07 14.88 11.53
N LYS A 56 21.35 15.56 10.63
CA LYS A 56 20.15 15.06 9.98
C LYS A 56 20.39 14.82 8.51
N MET A 57 19.77 13.77 7.98
CA MET A 57 19.80 13.43 6.57
C MET A 57 18.36 13.49 6.02
N PRO A 58 18.08 14.34 5.01
CA PRO A 58 16.79 14.31 4.35
C PRO A 58 16.66 13.02 3.50
N LEU A 59 15.47 12.47 3.47
CA LEU A 59 15.09 11.32 2.64
C LEU A 59 14.01 11.74 1.65
N ASP A 60 14.30 12.77 0.85
CA ASP A 60 13.41 13.23 -0.21
C ASP A 60 13.70 12.42 -1.48
N ASN A 61 12.69 11.71 -1.96
CA ASN A 61 12.79 10.89 -3.16
C ASN A 61 11.45 10.90 -3.91
N GLU A 62 11.50 10.62 -5.21
CA GLU A 62 10.33 10.41 -6.04
C GLU A 62 10.56 9.22 -6.96
N GLY A 63 9.48 8.54 -7.34
CA GLY A 63 9.57 7.38 -8.21
C GLY A 63 8.21 6.87 -8.63
N GLU A 64 8.22 5.67 -9.17
CA GLU A 64 7.05 4.99 -9.69
C GLU A 64 7.06 3.53 -9.28
N PHE A 65 5.88 2.97 -9.09
CA PHE A 65 5.69 1.53 -8.94
C PHE A 65 4.34 1.10 -9.52
N THR A 66 4.17 -0.19 -9.73
CA THR A 66 2.92 -0.77 -10.21
C THR A 66 2.41 -1.80 -9.22
N PHE A 67 1.12 -1.75 -8.88
CA PHE A 67 0.45 -2.86 -8.21
C PHE A 67 -0.21 -3.80 -9.21
N VAL A 68 0.06 -5.10 -9.07
CA VAL A 68 -0.61 -6.19 -9.80
C VAL A 68 -1.20 -7.22 -8.83
N LEU A 69 -2.18 -7.99 -9.29
CA LEU A 69 -2.77 -9.05 -8.46
C LEU A 69 -1.73 -10.14 -8.16
N GLY A 70 -1.60 -10.48 -6.90
CA GLY A 70 -0.83 -11.62 -6.44
C GLY A 70 -1.59 -12.95 -6.55
N LYS A 71 -0.96 -14.04 -6.11
CA LYS A 71 -1.52 -15.40 -6.22
C LYS A 71 -2.59 -15.68 -5.15
N ALA A 72 -2.39 -15.22 -3.94
CA ALA A 72 -3.38 -15.39 -2.87
C ALA A 72 -4.53 -14.39 -3.01
N SER A 73 -5.69 -14.70 -2.45
CA SER A 73 -6.92 -13.89 -2.56
C SER A 73 -6.85 -12.52 -1.89
N ASN A 74 -5.85 -12.28 -1.06
CA ASN A 74 -5.61 -11.01 -0.36
C ASN A 74 -4.24 -10.41 -0.69
N GLU A 75 -3.54 -10.94 -1.70
CA GLU A 75 -2.18 -10.55 -2.05
C GLU A 75 -2.16 -9.65 -3.28
N ILE A 76 -1.39 -8.60 -3.24
CA ILE A 76 -0.96 -7.83 -4.41
C ILE A 76 0.57 -7.74 -4.41
N LEU A 77 1.14 -7.53 -5.57
CA LEU A 77 2.57 -7.35 -5.75
C LEU A 77 2.84 -5.89 -6.11
N MET A 78 3.68 -5.23 -5.33
CA MET A 78 4.27 -3.95 -5.66
C MET A 78 5.54 -4.18 -6.45
N ILE A 79 5.58 -3.69 -7.67
CA ILE A 79 6.70 -3.86 -8.60
C ILE A 79 7.29 -2.49 -8.87
N ASP A 80 8.54 -2.29 -8.53
CA ASP A 80 9.34 -1.14 -8.96
C ASP A 80 10.42 -1.57 -9.98
N GLU A 81 11.34 -0.69 -10.32
CA GLU A 81 12.38 -0.97 -11.33
C GLU A 81 13.31 -2.12 -10.94
N ASN A 82 13.48 -2.39 -9.65
CA ASN A 82 14.55 -3.26 -9.13
C ASN A 82 14.01 -4.44 -8.34
N ASP A 83 12.77 -4.37 -7.84
CA ASP A 83 12.27 -5.37 -6.88
C ASP A 83 10.77 -5.64 -7.02
N THR A 84 10.33 -6.70 -6.36
CA THR A 84 8.93 -7.08 -6.24
C THR A 84 8.61 -7.40 -4.79
N THR A 85 7.80 -6.57 -4.18
CA THR A 85 7.39 -6.71 -2.79
C THR A 85 5.96 -7.21 -2.69
N VAL A 86 5.73 -8.17 -1.81
CA VAL A 86 4.39 -8.70 -1.53
C VAL A 86 3.69 -7.79 -0.52
N ALA A 87 2.47 -7.42 -0.83
CA ALA A 87 1.60 -6.67 0.05
C ALA A 87 0.27 -7.41 0.29
N VAL A 88 -0.30 -7.22 1.46
CA VAL A 88 -1.57 -7.83 1.86
C VAL A 88 -2.66 -6.76 1.89
N VAL A 89 -3.79 -7.07 1.23
CA VAL A 89 -4.96 -6.19 1.18
C VAL A 89 -6.03 -6.69 2.13
N SER A 90 -6.57 -5.77 2.92
CA SER A 90 -7.75 -6.00 3.75
C SER A 90 -8.71 -4.82 3.59
N ASN A 91 -9.86 -5.05 2.97
CA ASN A 91 -10.82 -4.00 2.60
C ASN A 91 -10.17 -2.91 1.73
N ASN A 92 -10.06 -1.69 2.26
CA ASN A 92 -9.47 -0.53 1.59
C ASN A 92 -8.06 -0.18 2.13
N THR A 93 -7.44 -1.12 2.84
CA THR A 93 -6.12 -0.94 3.46
C THR A 93 -5.14 -1.95 2.88
N ILE A 94 -3.94 -1.51 2.61
CA ILE A 94 -2.80 -2.32 2.19
C ILE A 94 -1.78 -2.34 3.33
N TYR A 95 -1.19 -3.49 3.57
CA TYR A 95 -0.11 -3.71 4.51
C TYR A 95 1.13 -4.19 3.78
N LEU A 96 2.27 -3.55 4.02
CA LEU A 96 3.59 -3.96 3.58
C LEU A 96 4.41 -4.39 4.79
N GLU A 97 5.07 -5.55 4.67
CA GLU A 97 6.02 -5.98 5.69
C GLU A 97 7.28 -5.10 5.68
N PRO A 98 8.01 -5.02 6.81
CA PRO A 98 9.28 -4.32 6.85
C PRO A 98 10.24 -4.85 5.79
N MET A 99 10.90 -3.95 5.09
CA MET A 99 11.84 -4.27 4.03
C MET A 99 13.25 -3.79 4.39
N THR A 100 14.23 -4.64 4.15
CA THR A 100 15.64 -4.30 4.35
C THR A 100 16.32 -4.17 2.99
N GLN A 101 17.00 -3.06 2.78
CA GLN A 101 17.80 -2.80 1.58
C GLN A 101 19.26 -2.53 1.97
N ILE A 102 20.17 -2.87 1.08
CA ILE A 102 21.58 -2.48 1.21
C ILE A 102 21.86 -1.39 0.18
N GLU A 103 22.17 -0.23 0.69
CA GLU A 103 22.53 0.93 -0.14
C GLU A 103 24.01 1.27 0.03
N SER A 104 24.66 1.70 -1.03
CA SER A 104 26.07 2.11 -0.99
C SER A 104 26.19 3.62 -1.14
N MET A 105 26.71 4.28 -0.13
CA MET A 105 26.97 5.72 -0.15
C MET A 105 28.48 5.99 0.15
N GLY A 106 29.16 6.62 -0.78
CA GLY A 106 30.59 6.95 -0.60
C GLY A 106 31.51 5.75 -0.40
N GLY A 107 31.13 4.55 -0.90
CA GLY A 107 31.87 3.31 -0.71
C GLY A 107 31.64 2.63 0.64
N VAL A 108 30.60 3.02 1.36
CA VAL A 108 30.15 2.39 2.59
C VAL A 108 28.78 1.76 2.33
N ASP A 109 28.65 0.47 2.61
CA ASP A 109 27.38 -0.21 2.55
C ASP A 109 26.57 0.08 3.82
N MET A 110 25.33 0.50 3.61
CA MET A 110 24.37 0.81 4.67
C MET A 110 23.20 -0.17 4.59
N GLU A 111 22.85 -0.74 5.71
CA GLU A 111 21.60 -1.47 5.88
C GLU A 111 20.52 -0.44 6.21
N VAL A 112 19.50 -0.36 5.35
CA VAL A 112 18.34 0.52 5.51
C VAL A 112 17.12 -0.35 5.69
N ILE A 113 16.40 -0.15 6.78
CA ILE A 113 15.17 -0.88 7.10
C ILE A 113 14.02 0.11 7.01
N TYR A 114 13.05 -0.20 6.16
CA TYR A 114 11.78 0.51 6.01
C TYR A 114 10.67 -0.28 6.70
N ASP A 115 10.06 0.27 7.74
CA ASP A 115 8.87 -0.29 8.37
C ASP A 115 7.64 0.43 7.83
N TYR A 116 7.09 -0.08 6.72
CA TYR A 116 5.98 0.56 6.01
C TYR A 116 4.66 0.50 6.75
N GLY A 117 4.39 -0.59 7.49
CA GLY A 117 3.10 -0.78 8.14
C GLY A 117 1.93 -0.79 7.14
N GLU A 118 0.93 0.05 7.41
CA GLU A 118 -0.31 0.07 6.62
C GLU A 118 -0.60 1.44 5.99
N ALA A 119 -1.30 1.43 4.85
CA ALA A 119 -1.88 2.61 4.23
C ALA A 119 -3.30 2.33 3.73
N THR A 120 -4.13 3.36 3.74
CA THR A 120 -5.51 3.27 3.25
C THR A 120 -5.63 4.01 1.92
N LEU A 121 -6.28 3.37 0.94
CA LEU A 121 -6.54 4.00 -0.36
C LEU A 121 -7.72 4.97 -0.25
N ILE A 122 -7.45 6.27 -0.40
CA ILE A 122 -8.44 7.34 -0.36
C ILE A 122 -8.26 8.22 -1.61
N ASN A 123 -9.29 8.36 -2.42
CA ASN A 123 -9.26 9.23 -3.62
C ASN A 123 -8.06 8.94 -4.56
N ASN A 124 -7.75 7.67 -4.79
CA ASN A 124 -6.59 7.22 -5.58
C ASN A 124 -5.22 7.56 -4.98
N GLN A 125 -5.15 7.87 -3.70
CA GLN A 125 -3.93 8.18 -2.98
C GLN A 125 -3.74 7.20 -1.83
N LEU A 126 -2.49 6.82 -1.61
CA LEU A 126 -2.01 6.02 -0.48
C LEU A 126 -1.00 6.85 0.30
N ASP A 127 -1.22 6.99 1.59
CA ASP A 127 -0.33 7.70 2.49
C ASP A 127 0.25 6.70 3.50
N TRP A 128 1.59 6.51 3.47
CA TRP A 128 2.32 5.73 4.46
C TRP A 128 3.10 6.65 5.39
N GLN A 129 2.97 6.36 6.68
CA GLN A 129 3.91 6.85 7.70
C GLN A 129 4.89 5.72 7.98
N VAL A 130 6.12 5.88 7.53
CA VAL A 130 7.15 4.84 7.55
C VAL A 130 8.23 5.20 8.56
N GLU A 131 8.56 4.28 9.45
CA GLU A 131 9.76 4.44 10.29
C GLU A 131 10.96 3.87 9.53
N VAL A 132 11.99 4.67 9.37
CA VAL A 132 13.23 4.25 8.70
C VAL A 132 14.34 4.12 9.71
N SER A 133 15.10 3.03 9.65
CA SER A 133 16.31 2.82 10.43
C SER A 133 17.50 2.56 9.50
N ILE A 134 18.64 3.18 9.81
CA ILE A 134 19.89 3.02 9.06
C ILE A 134 20.97 2.50 9.97
N LYS A 135 21.78 1.58 9.46
CA LYS A 135 22.99 1.10 10.13
C LYS A 135 24.11 0.87 9.11
N ALA A 136 25.27 1.41 9.40
CA ALA A 136 26.47 1.22 8.60
C ALA A 136 27.70 1.05 9.51
N THR A 137 28.77 0.45 8.96
CA THR A 137 30.05 0.38 9.66
C THR A 137 31.15 0.92 8.73
N TYR A 138 31.83 1.96 9.18
CA TYR A 138 32.93 2.55 8.46
C TYR A 138 34.18 2.64 9.33
N LYS A 139 35.25 1.97 8.91
CA LYS A 139 36.55 1.94 9.64
C LYS A 139 36.41 1.60 11.13
N GLY A 140 35.50 0.70 11.47
CA GLY A 140 35.25 0.26 12.85
C GLY A 140 34.33 1.19 13.67
N ALA A 141 33.89 2.31 13.13
CA ALA A 141 32.85 3.15 13.72
C ALA A 141 31.45 2.75 13.19
N VAL A 142 30.47 2.72 14.06
CA VAL A 142 29.08 2.43 13.71
C VAL A 142 28.35 3.74 13.50
N LEU A 143 27.84 3.94 12.28
CA LEU A 143 26.85 4.95 11.97
C LEU A 143 25.48 4.31 12.13
N SER A 144 24.57 4.95 12.83
CA SER A 144 23.16 4.56 12.93
C SER A 144 22.27 5.78 12.84
N GLY A 145 21.00 5.57 12.51
CA GLY A 145 20.02 6.62 12.48
C GLY A 145 18.62 6.06 12.36
N SER A 146 17.64 6.85 12.75
CA SER A 146 16.24 6.55 12.54
C SER A 146 15.40 7.82 12.50
N GLY A 147 14.21 7.70 11.91
CA GLY A 147 13.22 8.76 11.91
C GLY A 147 12.03 8.42 11.01
N PRO A 148 10.95 9.13 11.23
CA PRO A 148 9.75 8.99 10.41
C PRO A 148 9.93 9.66 9.04
N ILE A 149 9.41 8.99 8.02
CA ILE A 149 9.21 9.57 6.70
C ILE A 149 7.75 9.39 6.28
N GLU A 150 7.28 10.25 5.41
CA GLU A 150 6.00 10.15 4.76
C GLU A 150 6.18 9.77 3.30
N ILE A 151 5.42 8.78 2.84
CA ILE A 151 5.36 8.39 1.43
C ILE A 151 3.93 8.60 0.94
N VAL A 152 3.77 9.50 0.00
CA VAL A 152 2.49 9.77 -0.66
C VAL A 152 2.52 9.22 -2.06
N ALA A 153 1.72 8.17 -2.32
CA ALA A 153 1.62 7.55 -3.63
C ALA A 153 0.27 7.84 -4.28
N THR A 154 0.29 8.38 -5.49
CA THR A 154 -0.91 8.73 -6.26
C THR A 154 -1.07 7.82 -7.46
N LYS A 155 -2.23 7.17 -7.56
CA LYS A 155 -2.59 6.31 -8.69
C LYS A 155 -2.73 7.13 -9.97
N LYS A 156 -2.02 6.72 -11.01
CA LYS A 156 -2.11 7.35 -12.33
C LYS A 156 -3.46 7.00 -12.95
N THR A 157 -4.19 8.01 -13.36
CA THR A 157 -5.41 7.79 -14.18
C THR A 157 -4.95 7.45 -15.60
N SER A 158 -5.24 6.23 -16.06
CA SER A 158 -5.10 5.92 -17.49
C SER A 158 -5.99 6.90 -18.25
N SER A 159 -5.40 7.78 -19.04
CA SER A 159 -6.17 8.57 -20.00
C SER A 159 -6.90 7.59 -20.92
N PRO A 160 -8.22 7.72 -21.12
CA PRO A 160 -8.89 6.92 -22.11
C PRO A 160 -8.26 7.25 -23.48
N VAL A 161 -7.77 6.23 -24.15
CA VAL A 161 -7.30 6.29 -25.54
C VAL A 161 -8.50 6.44 -26.46
#